data_2bf484389bf2babf9623dd23524b04e9
#
_entry.id   2bf484389bf2babf9623dd23524b04e9
#
_cell.length_a   1.000
_cell.length_b   1.000
_cell.length_c   1.000
_cell.angle_alpha   90.00
_cell.angle_beta   90.00
_cell.angle_gamma   90.00
#
_symmetry.space_group_name_H-M   'P 1'
#
loop_
_entity.id
_entity.type
_entity.pdbx_description
1 polymer ?
#
loop_
_entity_poly.entity_id
_entity_poly.type
_entity_poly.pdbx_seq_one_letter_code
_entity_poly.pdbx_strand_id
1 'polypeptide(L)'
;MYDPARVRSVGEEILDFRHKAVPAALQGLRLVDFGGLGLGRLQTPLLTLDRDALDVNARLLADWCEERGILLAPHGKTTMSPELWARQMDLGAWGITLANAAQLRVARHFGFTRLMLANSLTDPQAIRWAAEQASTARGSSPGWIRRTPSPCSTSN
;
A
#
# COMPACT_ATOMS: atom_id res chain seq x y z
N MET A 1 -3.73 -10.08 4.65
CA MET A 1 -4.26 -10.75 3.45
C MET A 1 -4.67 -9.65 2.47
N TYR A 2 -4.48 -9.85 1.19
CA TYR A 2 -4.84 -8.96 0.08
C TYR A 2 -5.37 -9.80 -1.07
N ASP A 3 -5.85 -9.18 -2.17
CA ASP A 3 -6.31 -9.87 -3.38
C ASP A 3 -5.19 -9.87 -4.44
N PRO A 4 -4.49 -11.00 -4.67
CA PRO A 4 -3.39 -11.06 -5.62
C PRO A 4 -3.81 -10.80 -7.07
N ALA A 5 -5.06 -11.13 -7.44
CA ALA A 5 -5.54 -10.88 -8.80
C ALA A 5 -5.69 -9.39 -9.07
N ARG A 6 -6.25 -8.65 -8.11
CA ARG A 6 -6.36 -7.18 -8.22
C ARG A 6 -5.00 -6.49 -8.20
N VAL A 7 -4.05 -6.97 -7.41
CA VAL A 7 -2.69 -6.42 -7.44
C VAL A 7 -2.04 -6.65 -8.80
N ARG A 8 -2.15 -7.84 -9.36
CA ARG A 8 -1.63 -8.14 -10.70
C ARG A 8 -2.30 -7.33 -11.81
N SER A 9 -3.57 -6.95 -11.66
CA SER A 9 -4.28 -6.18 -12.69
C SER A 9 -3.68 -4.79 -12.93
N VAL A 10 -2.86 -4.27 -12.01
CA VAL A 10 -2.09 -3.04 -12.23
C VAL A 10 -1.17 -3.18 -13.45
N GLY A 11 -0.57 -4.35 -13.65
CA GLY A 11 0.27 -4.64 -14.80
C GLY A 11 -0.46 -4.65 -16.16
N GLU A 12 -1.77 -4.84 -16.14
CA GLU A 12 -2.61 -4.82 -17.35
C GLU A 12 -3.03 -3.41 -17.78
N GLU A 13 -2.69 -2.37 -17.01
CA GLU A 13 -3.02 -0.99 -17.35
C GLU A 13 -2.35 -0.57 -18.64
N ILE A 14 -3.15 0.03 -19.54
CA ILE A 14 -2.65 0.56 -20.83
C ILE A 14 -2.02 1.92 -20.58
N LEU A 15 -0.78 2.06 -21.01
CA LEU A 15 -0.01 3.28 -20.86
C LEU A 15 -0.50 4.34 -21.85
N ASP A 16 -0.71 5.55 -21.36
CA ASP A 16 -1.15 6.70 -22.12
C ASP A 16 -0.44 7.99 -21.67
N PHE A 17 -0.93 9.14 -22.12
CA PHE A 17 -0.38 10.46 -21.79
C PHE A 17 -0.40 10.82 -20.29
N ARG A 18 -1.16 10.14 -19.46
CA ARG A 18 -1.23 10.34 -17.99
C ARG A 18 -0.01 9.74 -17.28
N HIS A 19 0.67 8.81 -17.94
CA HIS A 19 1.83 8.12 -17.39
C HIS A 19 3.10 8.92 -17.63
N LYS A 20 3.67 9.46 -16.57
CA LYS A 20 4.94 10.19 -16.64
C LYS A 20 6.06 9.29 -17.17
N ALA A 21 6.99 9.90 -17.87
CA ALA A 21 8.15 9.24 -18.46
C ALA A 21 7.84 8.24 -19.59
N VAL A 22 6.58 8.13 -20.05
CA VAL A 22 6.18 7.27 -21.17
C VAL A 22 6.12 8.10 -22.45
N PRO A 23 7.07 7.96 -23.39
CA PRO A 23 7.03 8.66 -24.66
C PRO A 23 5.89 8.15 -25.55
N ALA A 24 5.45 8.98 -26.51
CA ALA A 24 4.34 8.65 -27.40
C ALA A 24 4.49 7.28 -28.11
N ALA A 25 5.71 6.90 -28.45
CA ALA A 25 6.00 5.62 -29.11
C ALA A 25 5.73 4.37 -28.22
N LEU A 26 5.56 4.54 -26.91
CA LEU A 26 5.26 3.46 -25.97
C LEU A 26 3.83 3.52 -25.43
N GLN A 27 3.03 4.51 -25.83
CA GLN A 27 1.61 4.59 -25.48
C GLN A 27 0.85 3.47 -26.21
N GLY A 28 -0.16 2.94 -25.52
CA GLY A 28 -0.93 1.79 -26.01
C GLY A 28 -0.40 0.43 -25.59
N LEU A 29 0.82 0.35 -25.04
CA LEU A 29 1.34 -0.88 -24.43
C LEU A 29 0.77 -1.06 -23.04
N ARG A 30 0.66 -2.31 -22.59
CA ARG A 30 0.35 -2.60 -21.18
C ARG A 30 1.62 -2.45 -20.33
N LEU A 31 1.45 -2.09 -19.07
CA LEU A 31 2.59 -1.95 -18.15
C LEU A 31 3.40 -3.25 -18.05
N VAL A 32 2.75 -4.41 -18.07
CA VAL A 32 3.41 -5.73 -18.03
C VAL A 32 4.31 -5.99 -19.24
N ASP A 33 4.01 -5.40 -20.39
CA ASP A 33 4.79 -5.57 -21.62
C ASP A 33 6.08 -4.71 -21.61
N PHE A 34 6.27 -3.88 -20.58
CA PHE A 34 7.47 -3.05 -20.39
C PHE A 34 8.71 -3.85 -19.92
N GLY A 35 8.54 -5.11 -19.59
CA GLY A 35 9.65 -5.98 -19.19
C GLY A 35 10.76 -6.02 -20.24
N GLY A 36 12.01 -5.70 -19.82
CA GLY A 36 13.18 -5.72 -20.70
C GLY A 36 13.42 -4.46 -21.51
N LEU A 37 12.60 -3.43 -21.41
CA LEU A 37 12.89 -2.13 -22.00
C LEU A 37 14.01 -1.43 -21.22
N GLY A 38 15.08 -1.04 -21.93
CA GLY A 38 16.16 -0.25 -21.32
C GLY A 38 15.67 1.14 -20.90
N LEU A 39 16.22 1.66 -19.81
CA LEU A 39 15.86 2.98 -19.26
C LEU A 39 15.98 4.12 -20.28
N GLY A 40 16.90 4.00 -21.25
CA GLY A 40 17.06 4.98 -22.34
C GLY A 40 15.85 5.12 -23.27
N ARG A 41 14.85 4.23 -23.16
CA ARG A 41 13.59 4.34 -23.90
C ARG A 41 12.57 5.22 -23.20
N LEU A 42 12.82 5.61 -21.96
CA LEU A 42 11.91 6.40 -21.14
C LEU A 42 12.36 7.86 -21.07
N GLN A 43 11.42 8.74 -20.77
CA GLN A 43 11.71 10.17 -20.62
C GLN A 43 12.13 10.49 -19.19
N THR A 44 13.01 11.47 -19.03
CA THR A 44 13.41 12.01 -17.73
C THR A 44 12.54 13.24 -17.35
N PRO A 45 12.32 13.50 -16.06
CA PRO A 45 12.86 12.80 -14.88
C PRO A 45 12.18 11.44 -14.63
N LEU A 46 12.96 10.44 -14.26
CA LEU A 46 12.51 9.07 -14.00
C LEU A 46 12.95 8.62 -12.60
N LEU A 47 12.03 8.08 -11.82
CA LEU A 47 12.33 7.41 -10.56
C LEU A 47 12.45 5.91 -10.82
N THR A 48 13.59 5.33 -10.46
CA THR A 48 13.85 3.90 -10.54
C THR A 48 14.04 3.29 -9.17
N LEU A 49 13.66 2.03 -9.03
CA LEU A 49 13.90 1.23 -7.84
C LEU A 49 14.75 0.03 -8.24
N ASP A 50 15.82 -0.21 -7.47
CA ASP A 50 16.62 -1.43 -7.61
C ASP A 50 15.87 -2.60 -6.95
N ARG A 51 15.59 -3.64 -7.74
CA ARG A 51 14.80 -4.79 -7.29
C ARG A 51 15.51 -5.56 -6.20
N ASP A 52 16.81 -5.82 -6.37
CA ASP A 52 17.58 -6.66 -5.46
C ASP A 52 17.76 -5.94 -4.12
N ALA A 53 18.04 -4.63 -4.16
CA ALA A 53 18.11 -3.81 -2.97
C ALA A 53 16.76 -3.75 -2.23
N LEU A 54 15.64 -3.64 -2.93
CA LEU A 54 14.30 -3.71 -2.32
C LEU A 54 14.06 -5.04 -1.62
N ASP A 55 14.41 -6.15 -2.28
CA ASP A 55 14.20 -7.49 -1.72
C ASP A 55 15.07 -7.75 -0.50
N VAL A 56 16.33 -7.36 -0.55
CA VAL A 56 17.26 -7.48 0.59
C VAL A 56 16.78 -6.65 1.78
N ASN A 57 16.44 -5.38 1.57
CA ASN A 57 16.00 -4.49 2.64
C ASN A 57 14.66 -4.94 3.25
N ALA A 58 13.71 -5.40 2.42
CA ALA A 58 12.42 -5.87 2.91
C ALA A 58 12.57 -7.13 3.76
N ARG A 59 13.41 -8.10 3.34
CA ARG A 59 13.70 -9.32 4.12
C ARG A 59 14.41 -8.99 5.42
N LEU A 60 15.47 -8.18 5.38
CA LEU A 60 16.20 -7.80 6.57
C LEU A 60 15.31 -7.21 7.66
N LEU A 61 14.36 -6.33 7.27
CA LEU A 61 13.42 -5.75 8.23
C LEU A 61 12.40 -6.78 8.73
N ALA A 62 11.92 -7.66 7.84
CA ALA A 62 10.98 -8.73 8.21
C ALA A 62 11.61 -9.69 9.23
N ASP A 63 12.81 -10.18 8.94
CA ASP A 63 13.56 -11.09 9.80
C ASP A 63 13.85 -10.45 11.17
N TRP A 64 14.27 -9.17 11.17
CA TRP A 64 14.51 -8.41 12.41
C TRP A 64 13.26 -8.28 13.27
N CYS A 65 12.09 -8.07 12.65
CA CYS A 65 10.80 -8.01 13.35
C CYS A 65 10.39 -9.37 13.89
N GLU A 66 10.53 -10.43 13.08
CA GLU A 66 10.18 -11.81 13.45
C GLU A 66 10.99 -12.28 14.67
N GLU A 67 12.33 -12.10 14.64
CA GLU A 67 13.21 -12.45 15.75
C GLU A 67 12.83 -11.80 17.08
N ARG A 68 12.13 -10.65 17.02
CA ARG A 68 11.75 -9.87 18.20
C ARG A 68 10.27 -9.93 18.54
N GLY A 69 9.49 -10.73 17.79
CA GLY A 69 8.05 -10.84 17.96
C GLY A 69 7.30 -9.52 17.70
N ILE A 70 7.84 -8.65 16.85
CA ILE A 70 7.24 -7.34 16.51
C ILE A 70 6.29 -7.48 15.33
N LEU A 71 5.05 -6.99 15.49
CA LEU A 71 4.10 -6.88 14.40
C LEU A 71 4.36 -5.60 13.59
N LEU A 72 4.80 -5.74 12.35
CA LEU A 72 5.11 -4.63 11.46
C LEU A 72 3.88 -4.22 10.66
N ALA A 73 3.56 -2.92 10.65
CA ALA A 73 2.60 -2.32 9.74
C ALA A 73 3.26 -1.14 9.01
N PRO A 74 4.00 -1.41 7.93
CA PRO A 74 4.79 -0.39 7.24
C PRO A 74 3.90 0.71 6.63
N HIS A 75 4.47 1.92 6.50
CA HIS A 75 3.80 3.05 5.89
C HIS A 75 3.71 2.89 4.36
N GLY A 76 2.51 2.62 3.87
CA GLY A 76 2.20 2.55 2.44
C GLY A 76 1.85 3.89 1.80
N LYS A 77 1.67 4.94 2.60
CA LYS A 77 1.18 6.26 2.14
C LYS A 77 2.10 6.98 1.17
N THR A 78 3.38 6.69 1.21
CA THR A 78 4.39 7.38 0.39
C THR A 78 4.45 6.80 -1.01
N THR A 79 4.45 5.49 -1.12
CA THR A 79 4.57 4.78 -2.40
C THR A 79 3.23 4.67 -3.11
N MET A 80 2.15 4.49 -2.37
CA MET A 80 0.82 4.17 -2.89
C MET A 80 0.85 3.05 -3.96
N SER A 81 1.79 2.10 -3.79
CA SER A 81 1.98 0.96 -4.69
C SER A 81 1.45 -0.32 -4.07
N PRO A 82 0.33 -0.86 -4.57
CA PRO A 82 -0.22 -2.13 -4.10
C PRO A 82 0.76 -3.30 -4.23
N GLU A 83 1.62 -3.29 -5.25
CA GLU A 83 2.65 -4.32 -5.45
C GLU A 83 3.70 -4.31 -4.34
N LEU A 84 4.19 -3.12 -3.94
CA LEU A 84 5.14 -3.00 -2.82
C LEU A 84 4.48 -3.39 -1.50
N TRP A 85 3.21 -3.03 -1.30
CA TRP A 85 2.46 -3.46 -0.11
C TRP A 85 2.29 -4.98 -0.08
N ALA A 86 1.96 -5.59 -1.22
CA ALA A 86 1.83 -7.05 -1.33
C ALA A 86 3.13 -7.76 -0.95
N ARG A 87 4.29 -7.28 -1.45
CA ARG A 87 5.60 -7.83 -1.08
C ARG A 87 5.85 -7.77 0.42
N GLN A 88 5.52 -6.66 1.08
CA GLN A 88 5.65 -6.54 2.53
C GLN A 88 4.72 -7.50 3.29
N MET A 89 3.48 -7.67 2.80
CA MET A 89 2.53 -8.64 3.37
C MET A 89 3.02 -10.08 3.20
N ASP A 90 3.60 -10.43 2.05
CA ASP A 90 4.15 -11.76 1.77
C ASP A 90 5.37 -12.08 2.65
N LEU A 91 6.08 -11.06 3.11
CA LEU A 91 7.18 -11.15 4.07
C LEU A 91 6.73 -11.07 5.54
N GLY A 92 5.42 -11.21 5.82
CA GLY A 92 4.92 -11.29 7.20
C GLY A 92 4.48 -9.96 7.83
N ALA A 93 4.42 -8.85 7.08
CA ALA A 93 3.85 -7.63 7.63
C ALA A 93 2.40 -7.88 8.11
N TRP A 94 2.08 -7.38 9.30
CA TRP A 94 0.76 -7.54 9.90
C TRP A 94 -0.32 -6.79 9.12
N GLY A 95 0.00 -5.63 8.56
CA GLY A 95 -0.91 -4.78 7.81
C GLY A 95 -0.20 -3.63 7.14
N ILE A 96 -0.94 -2.67 6.58
CA ILE A 96 -0.40 -1.48 5.91
C ILE A 96 -0.90 -0.23 6.61
N THR A 97 0.00 0.72 6.86
CA THR A 97 -0.31 2.01 7.48
C THR A 97 -0.52 3.09 6.42
N LEU A 98 -1.64 3.79 6.50
CA LEU A 98 -2.03 4.83 5.56
C LEU A 98 -2.42 6.13 6.29
N ALA A 99 -2.47 7.25 5.57
CA ALA A 99 -2.61 8.56 6.16
C ALA A 99 -4.06 9.10 6.23
N ASN A 100 -4.94 8.66 5.33
CA ASN A 100 -6.30 9.21 5.22
C ASN A 100 -7.28 8.20 4.61
N ALA A 101 -8.57 8.55 4.63
CA ALA A 101 -9.64 7.67 4.15
C ALA A 101 -9.54 7.36 2.65
N ALA A 102 -9.08 8.29 1.83
CA ALA A 102 -8.92 8.05 0.39
C ALA A 102 -7.90 6.94 0.13
N GLN A 103 -6.77 6.97 0.81
CA GLN A 103 -5.75 5.93 0.74
C GLN A 103 -6.25 4.58 1.28
N LEU A 104 -7.05 4.59 2.36
CA LEU A 104 -7.69 3.38 2.87
C LEU A 104 -8.63 2.75 1.84
N ARG A 105 -9.40 3.56 1.09
CA ARG A 105 -10.27 3.07 0.01
C ARG A 105 -9.47 2.40 -1.10
N VAL A 106 -8.33 2.99 -1.50
CA VAL A 106 -7.42 2.36 -2.47
C VAL A 106 -6.95 1.00 -1.97
N ALA A 107 -6.46 0.91 -0.74
CA ALA A 107 -6.01 -0.36 -0.18
C ALA A 107 -7.13 -1.41 -0.10
N ARG A 108 -8.34 -0.99 0.27
CA ARG A 108 -9.52 -1.90 0.27
C ARG A 108 -9.90 -2.36 -1.12
N HIS A 109 -9.77 -1.51 -2.14
CA HIS A 109 -9.97 -1.90 -3.54
C HIS A 109 -9.05 -3.05 -3.93
N PHE A 110 -7.79 -3.04 -3.51
CA PHE A 110 -6.83 -4.12 -3.73
C PHE A 110 -6.94 -5.28 -2.72
N GLY A 111 -7.98 -5.30 -1.90
CA GLY A 111 -8.29 -6.40 -1.00
C GLY A 111 -7.47 -6.44 0.30
N PHE A 112 -6.69 -5.41 0.62
CA PHE A 112 -5.97 -5.36 1.89
C PHE A 112 -6.96 -5.25 3.04
N THR A 113 -6.90 -6.21 3.97
CA THR A 113 -7.86 -6.33 5.08
C THR A 113 -7.35 -5.72 6.38
N ARG A 114 -6.04 -5.75 6.63
CA ARG A 114 -5.40 -5.20 7.82
C ARG A 114 -4.78 -3.85 7.50
N LEU A 115 -5.49 -2.80 7.91
CA LEU A 115 -5.12 -1.41 7.62
C LEU A 115 -5.04 -0.61 8.92
N MET A 116 -4.01 0.20 9.04
CA MET A 116 -3.85 1.15 10.13
C MET A 116 -3.94 2.57 9.59
N LEU A 117 -4.76 3.40 10.24
CA LEU A 117 -4.83 4.82 9.95
C LEU A 117 -3.91 5.58 10.92
N ALA A 118 -2.89 6.26 10.38
CA ALA A 118 -1.89 6.96 11.18
C ALA A 118 -2.34 8.34 11.69
N ASN A 119 -3.44 8.87 11.17
CA ASN A 119 -3.98 10.19 11.54
C ASN A 119 -5.39 10.07 12.11
N SER A 120 -5.82 11.12 12.82
CA SER A 120 -7.21 11.23 13.27
C SER A 120 -8.17 11.34 12.08
N LEU A 121 -9.26 10.60 12.14
CA LEU A 121 -10.34 10.64 11.17
C LEU A 121 -11.46 11.53 11.72
N THR A 122 -11.66 12.69 11.10
CA THR A 122 -12.62 13.69 11.57
C THR A 122 -13.79 13.89 10.61
N ASP A 123 -13.63 13.52 9.33
CA ASP A 123 -14.72 13.62 8.36
C ASP A 123 -15.83 12.60 8.64
N PRO A 124 -17.09 13.04 8.82
CA PRO A 124 -18.21 12.16 9.17
C PRO A 124 -18.50 11.08 8.12
N GLN A 125 -18.30 11.37 6.83
CA GLN A 125 -18.52 10.38 5.76
C GLN A 125 -17.44 9.29 5.79
N ALA A 126 -16.19 9.69 6.00
CA ALA A 126 -15.08 8.77 6.13
C ALA A 126 -15.21 7.89 7.38
N ILE A 127 -15.70 8.44 8.49
CA ILE A 127 -15.96 7.69 9.73
C ILE A 127 -17.05 6.63 9.48
N ARG A 128 -18.17 6.99 8.85
CA ARG A 128 -19.24 6.05 8.51
C ARG A 128 -18.72 4.92 7.61
N TRP A 129 -18.02 5.28 6.53
CA TRP A 129 -17.43 4.30 5.62
C TRP A 129 -16.47 3.35 6.36
N ALA A 130 -15.59 3.86 7.21
CA ALA A 130 -14.66 3.04 7.99
C ALA A 130 -15.39 2.09 8.94
N ALA A 131 -16.48 2.53 9.58
CA ALA A 131 -17.31 1.70 10.44
C ALA A 131 -18.00 0.56 9.66
N GLU A 132 -18.51 0.84 8.48
CA GLU A 132 -19.10 -0.15 7.57
C GLU A 132 -18.05 -1.22 7.18
N GLN A 133 -16.86 -0.78 6.80
CA GLN A 133 -15.76 -1.69 6.46
C GLN A 133 -15.36 -2.58 7.65
N ALA A 134 -15.36 -2.03 8.86
CA ALA A 134 -15.05 -2.79 10.07
C ALA A 134 -16.15 -3.82 10.41
N SER A 135 -17.42 -3.53 10.12
CA SER A 135 -18.53 -4.45 10.37
C SER A 135 -18.55 -5.62 9.39
N THR A 136 -18.25 -5.39 8.11
CA THR A 136 -18.16 -6.43 7.09
C THR A 136 -16.95 -7.35 7.27
N ALA A 137 -15.89 -6.88 7.92
CA ALA A 137 -14.69 -7.65 8.22
C ALA A 137 -14.83 -8.59 9.44
N ARG A 138 -15.95 -8.57 10.17
CA ARG A 138 -16.16 -9.40 11.37
C ARG A 138 -16.22 -10.91 11.13
N GLY A 139 -16.27 -11.37 9.87
CA GLY A 139 -16.14 -12.79 9.51
C GLY A 139 -14.69 -13.28 9.41
N SER A 140 -13.73 -12.39 9.35
CA SER A 140 -12.28 -12.64 9.39
C SER A 140 -11.69 -11.61 10.35
N SER A 141 -11.00 -12.02 11.39
CA SER A 141 -10.46 -11.20 12.51
C SER A 141 -10.30 -9.71 12.18
N PRO A 142 -10.98 -8.79 12.89
CA PRO A 142 -10.97 -7.37 12.55
C PRO A 142 -9.58 -6.77 12.76
N GLY A 143 -8.92 -6.43 11.67
CA GLY A 143 -7.57 -5.87 11.66
C GLY A 143 -7.51 -4.35 11.80
N TRP A 144 -8.47 -3.71 12.49
CA TRP A 144 -8.42 -2.28 12.76
C TRP A 144 -7.87 -2.02 14.15
N ILE A 145 -6.66 -1.45 14.25
CA ILE A 145 -6.17 -0.88 15.51
C ILE A 145 -6.63 0.57 15.57
N ARG A 146 -7.61 0.83 16.42
CA ARG A 146 -7.99 2.18 16.83
C ARG A 146 -6.93 2.67 17.80
N ARG A 147 -6.19 3.72 17.48
CA ARG A 147 -5.56 4.52 18.51
C ARG A 147 -6.66 5.34 19.19
N THR A 148 -7.08 4.95 20.37
CA THR A 148 -7.87 5.85 21.22
C THR A 148 -6.98 7.02 21.61
N PRO A 149 -7.44 8.28 21.49
CA PRO A 149 -6.72 9.38 22.11
C PRO A 149 -6.68 9.09 23.63
N SER A 150 -5.49 9.13 24.21
CA SER A 150 -5.36 9.15 25.67
C SER A 150 -6.16 10.35 26.18
N PRO A 151 -6.97 10.21 27.22
CA PRO A 151 -7.61 11.36 27.83
C PRO A 151 -6.50 12.33 28.25
N CYS A 152 -6.57 13.56 27.73
CA CYS A 152 -5.71 14.64 28.17
C CYS A 152 -5.98 14.80 29.69
N SER A 153 -5.00 14.44 30.51
CA SER A 153 -5.07 14.73 31.94
C SER A 153 -4.99 16.25 32.09
N THR A 154 -6.14 16.87 32.24
CA THR A 154 -6.21 18.22 32.80
C THR A 154 -5.83 18.13 34.26
N SER A 155 -4.55 18.27 34.53
CA SER A 155 -4.09 18.63 35.90
C SER A 155 -4.29 20.13 36.07
N ASN A 156 -5.19 20.49 36.98
CA ASN A 156 -5.26 21.82 37.58
C ASN A 156 -3.91 22.25 38.16
#